data_080fcc6f7db05dc874536477d5c16ccc
#
_entry.id   080fcc6f7db05dc874536477d5c16ccc
#
_cell.length_a   1.000
_cell.length_b   1.000
_cell.length_c   1.000
_cell.angle_alpha   90.00
_cell.angle_beta   90.00
_cell.angle_gamma   90.00
#
_symmetry.space_group_name_H-M   'P 1'
#
loop_
_entity.id
_entity.type
_entity.pdbx_description
1 polymer ?
#
loop_
_entity_poly.entity_id
_entity_poly.type
_entity_poly.pdbx_seq_one_letter_code
_entity_poly.pdbx_strand_id
1 'polypeptide(L)'
;MKKILIIVPDGGMLFEAAGIADILMQANQLHPEGLAQPRYRIIIATTQPHQVIHGQSGLNLLADYRLPELDPREPLDTIIITGRGMNELESTAVVDWLHLAAPHARRIASICGGAMLLAQSGLLDGRRATTHWRLLETMQKTWPAIKVEGGPLYIQDGPIWTSGGVSSGFDLTLALVEEDYGFSLARDVAQDLVMYLRRPGGQLQFSRYNLHQSSSSGPIGELQTWILNHLTDDLCVEKLAEQAAMSPRNFTRVFTRETGASPARYVMEARLAAARQLLEQTSEPLERIAEQSGFGTSINLRRVFEKQLHLTPGEYRQRFHCRKMA
;
A
#
# COMPACT_ATOMS: atom_id res chain seq x y z
N MET A 1 -12.18 2.57 25.55
CA MET A 1 -12.41 3.17 24.21
C MET A 1 -11.09 3.76 23.71
N LYS A 2 -10.61 3.33 22.54
CA LYS A 2 -9.37 3.80 21.92
C LYS A 2 -9.63 5.12 21.18
N LYS A 3 -8.86 6.18 21.51
CA LYS A 3 -8.95 7.46 20.81
C LYS A 3 -8.10 7.42 19.56
N ILE A 4 -8.70 7.62 18.40
CA ILE A 4 -8.03 7.64 17.09
C ILE A 4 -8.11 9.06 16.55
N LEU A 5 -6.97 9.70 16.36
CA LEU A 5 -6.86 11.00 15.74
C LEU A 5 -6.47 10.83 14.26
N ILE A 6 -7.28 11.37 13.37
CA ILE A 6 -7.00 11.42 11.92
C ILE A 6 -6.66 12.86 11.55
N ILE A 7 -5.42 13.12 11.20
CA ILE A 7 -4.95 14.43 10.73
C ILE A 7 -5.13 14.47 9.22
N VAL A 8 -5.95 15.42 8.76
CA VAL A 8 -6.33 15.55 7.35
C VAL A 8 -5.88 16.90 6.81
N PRO A 9 -4.90 16.93 5.88
CA PRO A 9 -4.47 18.17 5.24
C PRO A 9 -5.51 18.67 4.23
N ASP A 10 -5.53 19.97 4.00
CA ASP A 10 -6.36 20.57 2.96
C ASP A 10 -5.91 20.16 1.56
N GLY A 11 -6.84 20.11 0.60
CA GLY A 11 -6.57 19.64 -0.76
C GLY A 11 -6.24 18.16 -0.87
N GLY A 12 -6.38 17.39 0.23
CA GLY A 12 -6.16 15.94 0.27
C GLY A 12 -7.29 15.14 -0.38
N MET A 13 -7.09 13.83 -0.47
CA MET A 13 -8.10 12.89 -0.90
C MET A 13 -8.98 12.51 0.30
N LEU A 14 -10.14 13.15 0.45
CA LEU A 14 -11.07 12.89 1.58
C LEU A 14 -11.51 11.43 1.70
N PHE A 15 -11.47 10.67 0.60
CA PHE A 15 -11.72 9.24 0.58
C PHE A 15 -10.80 8.46 1.53
N GLU A 16 -9.55 8.91 1.74
CA GLU A 16 -8.64 8.30 2.73
C GLU A 16 -9.20 8.45 4.14
N ALA A 17 -9.53 9.67 4.54
CA ALA A 17 -10.01 9.95 5.90
C ALA A 17 -11.39 9.33 6.16
N ALA A 18 -12.32 9.48 5.21
CA ALA A 18 -13.67 8.96 5.33
C ALA A 18 -13.67 7.43 5.41
N GLY A 19 -12.97 6.74 4.50
CA GLY A 19 -12.94 5.28 4.49
C GLY A 19 -12.28 4.68 5.74
N ILE A 20 -11.23 5.32 6.27
CA ILE A 20 -10.62 4.93 7.55
C ILE A 20 -11.62 5.08 8.70
N ALA A 21 -12.31 6.23 8.76
CA ALA A 21 -13.30 6.49 9.78
C ALA A 21 -14.48 5.49 9.71
N ASP A 22 -14.96 5.19 8.49
CA ASP A 22 -16.04 4.23 8.27
C ASP A 22 -15.65 2.81 8.67
N ILE A 23 -14.43 2.35 8.34
CA ILE A 23 -13.92 1.03 8.77
C ILE A 23 -13.89 0.92 10.31
N LEU A 24 -13.39 1.94 10.99
CA LEU A 24 -13.33 1.96 12.46
C LEU A 24 -14.74 2.06 13.08
N MET A 25 -15.65 2.82 12.47
CA MET A 25 -17.04 2.90 12.89
C MET A 25 -17.76 1.57 12.69
N GLN A 26 -17.52 0.89 11.57
CA GLN A 26 -18.07 -0.44 11.32
C GLN A 26 -17.59 -1.45 12.36
N ALA A 27 -16.32 -1.36 12.80
CA ALA A 27 -15.83 -2.17 13.91
C ALA A 27 -16.57 -1.89 15.23
N ASN A 28 -16.97 -0.64 15.49
CA ASN A 28 -17.82 -0.32 16.64
C ASN A 28 -19.21 -0.97 16.52
N GLN A 29 -19.80 -0.97 15.34
CA GLN A 29 -21.15 -1.52 15.11
C GLN A 29 -21.19 -3.05 15.23
N LEU A 30 -20.19 -3.72 14.66
CA LEU A 30 -20.12 -5.18 14.61
C LEU A 30 -19.58 -5.83 15.89
N HIS A 31 -18.97 -5.04 16.78
CA HIS A 31 -18.54 -5.57 18.08
C HIS A 31 -19.76 -6.04 18.89
N PRO A 32 -19.70 -7.15 19.66
CA PRO A 32 -20.85 -7.68 20.41
C PRO A 32 -21.58 -6.68 21.30
N GLU A 33 -20.87 -5.69 21.85
CA GLU A 33 -21.47 -4.63 22.68
C GLU A 33 -21.95 -3.44 21.83
N GLY A 34 -21.65 -3.45 20.54
CA GLY A 34 -22.09 -2.46 19.57
C GLY A 34 -21.78 -1.02 19.95
N LEU A 35 -22.66 -0.12 19.50
CA LEU A 35 -22.54 1.32 19.77
C LEU A 35 -22.83 1.71 21.22
N ALA A 36 -23.37 0.80 22.04
CA ALA A 36 -23.56 1.06 23.47
C ALA A 36 -22.23 1.18 24.22
N GLN A 37 -21.20 0.45 23.75
CA GLN A 37 -19.81 0.55 24.25
C GLN A 37 -18.82 0.61 23.09
N PRO A 38 -18.71 1.76 22.43
CA PRO A 38 -17.87 1.89 21.23
C PRO A 38 -16.40 1.63 21.57
N ARG A 39 -15.73 0.90 20.72
CA ARG A 39 -14.31 0.52 20.85
C ARG A 39 -13.38 1.63 20.42
N TYR A 40 -13.79 2.39 19.40
CA TYR A 40 -13.05 3.52 18.85
C TYR A 40 -13.83 4.82 19.01
N ARG A 41 -13.14 5.87 19.45
CA ARG A 41 -13.55 7.25 19.30
C ARG A 41 -12.70 7.88 18.21
N ILE A 42 -13.34 8.24 17.11
CA ILE A 42 -12.68 8.85 15.96
C ILE A 42 -12.74 10.36 16.12
N ILE A 43 -11.62 11.02 15.89
CA ILE A 43 -11.45 12.47 15.96
C ILE A 43 -10.76 12.89 14.66
N ILE A 44 -11.35 13.80 13.92
CA ILE A 44 -10.79 14.36 12.70
C ILE A 44 -10.24 15.76 13.01
N ALA A 45 -8.96 15.98 12.72
CA ALA A 45 -8.33 17.29 12.86
C ALA A 45 -7.80 17.80 11.53
N THR A 46 -7.97 19.10 11.32
CA THR A 46 -7.41 19.83 10.18
C THR A 46 -6.17 20.63 10.57
N THR A 47 -5.28 20.83 9.60
CA THR A 47 -4.12 21.74 9.72
C THR A 47 -4.48 23.20 9.41
N GLN A 48 -5.68 23.43 8.91
CA GLN A 48 -6.15 24.75 8.46
C GLN A 48 -6.57 25.65 9.64
N PRO A 49 -6.61 26.99 9.45
CA PRO A 49 -7.11 27.92 10.46
C PRO A 49 -8.63 27.84 10.66
N HIS A 50 -9.34 27.09 9.84
CA HIS A 50 -10.79 26.82 9.94
C HIS A 50 -11.05 25.30 9.94
N GLN A 51 -12.23 24.90 10.38
CA GLN A 51 -12.58 23.48 10.49
C GLN A 51 -12.97 22.81 9.16
N VAL A 52 -13.19 23.59 8.11
CA VAL A 52 -13.53 23.05 6.79
C VAL A 52 -12.27 22.56 6.08
N ILE A 53 -12.26 21.30 5.67
CA ILE A 53 -11.24 20.68 4.85
C ILE A 53 -11.77 20.59 3.43
N HIS A 54 -11.10 21.23 2.48
CA HIS A 54 -11.45 21.16 1.07
C HIS A 54 -10.75 19.97 0.43
N GLY A 55 -11.53 19.04 -0.11
CA GLY A 55 -10.98 17.89 -0.84
C GLY A 55 -10.66 18.22 -2.28
N GLN A 56 -9.69 17.51 -2.86
CA GLN A 56 -9.35 17.67 -4.29
C GLN A 56 -10.50 17.33 -5.24
N SER A 57 -11.53 16.60 -4.77
CA SER A 57 -12.74 16.26 -5.53
C SER A 57 -13.80 17.36 -5.53
N GLY A 58 -13.59 18.45 -4.80
CA GLY A 58 -14.59 19.50 -4.56
C GLY A 58 -15.54 19.21 -3.39
N LEU A 59 -15.46 18.03 -2.77
CA LEU A 59 -16.16 17.75 -1.52
C LEU A 59 -15.49 18.49 -0.36
N ASN A 60 -16.27 18.82 0.65
CA ASN A 60 -15.77 19.42 1.89
C ASN A 60 -16.08 18.46 3.06
N LEU A 61 -15.15 18.41 4.01
CA LEU A 61 -15.28 17.68 5.27
C LEU A 61 -15.16 18.69 6.41
N LEU A 62 -16.02 18.59 7.40
CA LEU A 62 -15.93 19.37 8.63
C LEU A 62 -15.09 18.59 9.64
N ALA A 63 -13.97 19.15 10.06
CA ALA A 63 -13.17 18.58 11.13
C ALA A 63 -13.76 18.86 12.50
N ASP A 64 -13.54 17.95 13.45
CA ASP A 64 -13.93 18.13 14.85
C ASP A 64 -13.10 19.25 15.51
N TYR A 65 -11.80 19.33 15.17
CA TYR A 65 -10.85 20.26 15.74
C TYR A 65 -9.87 20.76 14.68
N ARG A 66 -9.27 21.93 14.96
CA ARG A 66 -8.03 22.35 14.34
C ARG A 66 -6.87 21.71 15.14
N LEU A 67 -5.81 21.29 14.47
CA LEU A 67 -4.70 20.58 15.12
C LEU A 67 -4.10 21.37 16.32
N PRO A 68 -3.93 22.72 16.26
CA PRO A 68 -3.43 23.49 17.39
C PRO A 68 -4.37 23.56 18.61
N GLU A 69 -5.64 23.14 18.48
CA GLU A 69 -6.60 23.09 19.59
C GLU A 69 -6.46 21.82 20.42
N LEU A 70 -5.73 20.82 19.91
CA LEU A 70 -5.50 19.57 20.59
C LEU A 70 -4.20 19.62 21.40
N ASP A 71 -4.25 19.25 22.68
CA ASP A 71 -3.05 19.07 23.46
C ASP A 71 -2.27 17.85 22.96
N PRO A 72 -1.04 18.02 22.42
CA PRO A 72 -0.24 16.90 21.93
C PRO A 72 0.18 15.91 23.02
N ARG A 73 0.10 16.29 24.28
CA ARG A 73 0.44 15.42 25.43
C ARG A 73 -0.76 14.61 25.91
N GLU A 74 -1.97 14.87 25.41
CA GLU A 74 -3.12 14.03 25.74
C GLU A 74 -2.90 12.61 25.16
N PRO A 75 -3.06 11.56 25.99
CA PRO A 75 -2.86 10.19 25.52
C PRO A 75 -3.82 9.82 24.36
N LEU A 76 -3.22 9.43 23.24
CA LEU A 76 -3.92 8.92 22.07
C LEU A 76 -3.57 7.44 21.85
N ASP A 77 -4.54 6.65 21.43
CA ASP A 77 -4.25 5.28 21.04
C ASP A 77 -3.54 5.27 19.69
N THR A 78 -4.09 5.95 18.70
CA THR A 78 -3.55 5.96 17.35
C THR A 78 -3.63 7.36 16.74
N ILE A 79 -2.54 7.80 16.13
CA ILE A 79 -2.49 8.99 15.27
C ILE A 79 -2.38 8.49 13.83
N ILE A 80 -3.28 8.92 12.95
CA ILE A 80 -3.26 8.58 11.51
C ILE A 80 -3.09 9.88 10.73
N ILE A 81 -2.08 9.95 9.87
CA ILE A 81 -1.83 11.12 9.02
C ILE A 81 -2.18 10.72 7.60
N THR A 82 -3.22 11.33 7.04
CA THR A 82 -3.56 11.12 5.62
C THR A 82 -2.70 11.99 4.73
N GLY A 83 -2.59 11.65 3.46
CA GLY A 83 -1.60 12.23 2.61
C GLY A 83 -2.11 13.05 1.46
N ARG A 84 -1.59 14.26 1.39
CA ARG A 84 -1.17 14.95 0.18
C ARG A 84 -0.14 16.00 0.55
N GLY A 85 0.55 16.57 -0.46
CA GLY A 85 1.54 17.62 -0.21
C GLY A 85 0.94 18.76 0.59
N MET A 86 1.40 18.94 1.80
CA MET A 86 1.18 20.15 2.60
C MET A 86 2.16 21.22 2.13
N ASN A 87 1.80 22.49 2.31
CA ASN A 87 2.77 23.55 2.16
C ASN A 87 3.80 23.49 3.31
N GLU A 88 4.90 24.23 3.19
CA GLU A 88 6.01 24.14 4.14
C GLU A 88 5.62 24.52 5.58
N LEU A 89 4.75 25.55 5.72
CA LEU A 89 4.26 25.99 7.04
C LEU A 89 3.37 24.95 7.70
N GLU A 90 2.46 24.34 6.96
CA GLU A 90 1.61 23.26 7.47
C GLU A 90 2.43 22.05 7.87
N SER A 91 3.41 21.68 7.04
CA SER A 91 4.31 20.56 7.33
C SER A 91 5.07 20.78 8.62
N THR A 92 5.62 21.97 8.85
CA THR A 92 6.34 22.33 10.08
C THR A 92 5.44 22.23 11.31
N ALA A 93 4.24 22.81 11.25
CA ALA A 93 3.30 22.77 12.37
C ALA A 93 2.89 21.33 12.75
N VAL A 94 2.69 20.46 11.76
CA VAL A 94 2.38 19.05 12.01
C VAL A 94 3.59 18.31 12.59
N VAL A 95 4.80 18.55 12.08
CA VAL A 95 6.02 17.94 12.57
C VAL A 95 6.28 18.33 14.03
N ASP A 96 6.16 19.61 14.37
CA ASP A 96 6.34 20.11 15.74
C ASP A 96 5.31 19.49 16.70
N TRP A 97 4.05 19.42 16.25
CA TRP A 97 2.99 18.77 17.03
C TRP A 97 3.29 17.28 17.24
N LEU A 98 3.74 16.57 16.19
CA LEU A 98 4.08 15.14 16.26
C LEU A 98 5.25 14.84 17.21
N HIS A 99 6.27 15.70 17.26
CA HIS A 99 7.37 15.53 18.20
C HIS A 99 6.89 15.50 19.65
N LEU A 100 5.88 16.29 19.97
CA LEU A 100 5.29 16.33 21.30
C LEU A 100 4.31 15.18 21.53
N ALA A 101 3.57 14.77 20.50
CA ALA A 101 2.51 13.76 20.62
C ALA A 101 3.02 12.31 20.53
N ALA A 102 4.10 12.07 19.79
CA ALA A 102 4.61 10.72 19.57
C ALA A 102 4.90 9.92 20.85
N PRO A 103 5.49 10.50 21.92
CA PRO A 103 5.70 9.79 23.18
C PRO A 103 4.41 9.40 23.90
N HIS A 104 3.29 10.02 23.59
CA HIS A 104 1.98 9.83 24.23
C HIS A 104 1.00 9.00 23.36
N ALA A 105 1.43 8.58 22.18
CA ALA A 105 0.64 7.74 21.29
C ALA A 105 1.14 6.28 21.35
N ARG A 106 0.20 5.32 21.44
CA ARG A 106 0.56 3.89 21.36
C ARG A 106 1.13 3.53 20.01
N ARG A 107 0.58 4.11 18.92
CA ARG A 107 1.06 3.92 17.55
C ARG A 107 0.76 5.13 16.67
N ILE A 108 1.57 5.29 15.63
CA ILE A 108 1.41 6.34 14.63
C ILE A 108 1.35 5.69 13.26
N ALA A 109 0.36 6.06 12.46
CA ALA A 109 0.17 5.54 11.12
C ALA A 109 0.20 6.66 10.08
N SER A 110 0.66 6.34 8.89
CA SER A 110 0.60 7.25 7.75
C SER A 110 -0.01 6.59 6.52
N ILE A 111 -0.78 7.36 5.79
CA ILE A 111 -1.41 6.93 4.55
C ILE A 111 -0.81 7.77 3.43
N CYS A 112 -0.40 7.11 2.33
CA CYS A 112 0.05 7.82 1.13
C CYS A 112 1.22 8.79 1.42
N GLY A 113 1.08 10.07 1.02
CA GLY A 113 2.03 11.14 1.28
C GLY A 113 2.21 11.52 2.75
N GLY A 114 1.35 11.07 3.66
CA GLY A 114 1.50 11.28 5.10
C GLY A 114 2.81 10.71 5.65
N ALA A 115 3.39 9.70 5.00
CA ALA A 115 4.70 9.14 5.35
C ALA A 115 5.85 10.16 5.17
N MET A 116 5.70 11.15 4.30
CA MET A 116 6.70 12.20 4.11
C MET A 116 6.81 13.11 5.36
N LEU A 117 5.68 13.33 6.07
CA LEU A 117 5.67 14.07 7.33
C LEU A 117 6.34 13.28 8.45
N LEU A 118 6.10 11.97 8.52
CA LEU A 118 6.81 11.10 9.45
C LEU A 118 8.32 11.04 9.15
N ALA A 119 8.69 11.07 7.87
CA ALA A 119 10.10 11.16 7.47
C ALA A 119 10.72 12.50 7.91
N GLN A 120 10.02 13.61 7.68
CA GLN A 120 10.47 14.94 8.07
C GLN A 120 10.59 15.09 9.60
N SER A 121 9.73 14.42 10.36
CA SER A 121 9.82 14.41 11.84
C SER A 121 10.91 13.50 12.39
N GLY A 122 11.65 12.76 11.56
CA GLY A 122 12.66 11.80 12.01
C GLY A 122 12.08 10.52 12.64
N LEU A 123 10.77 10.38 12.75
CA LEU A 123 10.13 9.18 13.34
C LEU A 123 10.34 7.90 12.53
N LEU A 124 10.79 8.03 11.27
CA LEU A 124 11.10 6.90 10.40
C LEU A 124 12.59 6.55 10.32
N ASP A 125 13.48 7.28 10.97
CA ASP A 125 14.93 7.05 10.90
C ASP A 125 15.29 5.64 11.39
N GLY A 126 16.04 4.90 10.57
CA GLY A 126 16.43 3.52 10.83
C GLY A 126 15.33 2.48 10.63
N ARG A 127 14.07 2.89 10.41
CA ARG A 127 12.90 2.02 10.28
C ARG A 127 12.62 1.61 8.84
N ARG A 128 11.89 0.51 8.72
CA ARG A 128 11.25 0.11 7.46
C ARG A 128 9.98 0.95 7.26
N ALA A 129 9.82 1.49 6.07
CA ALA A 129 8.64 2.29 5.75
C ALA A 129 8.25 2.16 4.27
N THR A 130 6.99 2.44 3.98
CA THR A 130 6.48 2.59 2.62
C THR A 130 5.69 3.88 2.50
N THR A 131 5.49 4.32 1.28
CA THR A 131 4.65 5.46 0.91
C THR A 131 4.01 5.19 -0.43
N HIS A 132 3.22 6.12 -0.95
CA HIS A 132 2.66 5.98 -2.30
C HIS A 132 3.78 5.72 -3.32
N TRP A 133 3.56 4.78 -4.24
CA TRP A 133 4.56 4.33 -5.19
C TRP A 133 5.26 5.46 -5.98
N ARG A 134 4.56 6.59 -6.25
CA ARG A 134 5.14 7.78 -6.89
C ARG A 134 6.14 8.54 -6.01
N LEU A 135 6.10 8.34 -4.70
CA LEU A 135 6.91 9.05 -3.72
C LEU A 135 8.09 8.22 -3.19
N LEU A 136 8.16 6.92 -3.51
CA LEU A 136 9.20 6.02 -3.02
C LEU A 136 10.61 6.52 -3.34
N GLU A 137 10.84 6.91 -4.59
CA GLU A 137 12.16 7.38 -5.03
C GLU A 137 12.54 8.70 -4.34
N THR A 138 11.59 9.63 -4.23
CA THR A 138 11.79 10.89 -3.51
C THR A 138 12.11 10.64 -2.04
N MET A 139 11.33 9.77 -1.38
CA MET A 139 11.55 9.42 0.03
C MET A 139 12.93 8.80 0.25
N GLN A 140 13.33 7.83 -0.59
CA GLN A 140 14.64 7.18 -0.52
C GLN A 140 15.80 8.15 -0.70
N LYS A 141 15.66 9.13 -1.62
CA LYS A 141 16.70 10.13 -1.89
C LYS A 141 16.80 11.19 -0.80
N THR A 142 15.65 11.66 -0.29
CA THR A 142 15.62 12.75 0.68
C THR A 142 15.98 12.30 2.09
N TRP A 143 15.59 11.09 2.48
CA TRP A 143 15.85 10.52 3.82
C TRP A 143 16.53 9.16 3.71
N PRO A 144 17.85 9.13 3.45
CA PRO A 144 18.59 7.88 3.23
C PRO A 144 18.69 6.98 4.46
N ALA A 145 18.41 7.50 5.67
CA ALA A 145 18.34 6.71 6.89
C ALA A 145 17.11 5.77 6.93
N ILE A 146 16.10 6.02 6.11
CA ILE A 146 14.87 5.23 6.09
C ILE A 146 15.04 4.02 5.16
N LYS A 147 14.63 2.84 5.60
CA LYS A 147 14.62 1.61 4.79
C LYS A 147 13.32 1.56 3.97
N VAL A 148 13.30 2.25 2.83
CA VAL A 148 12.10 2.38 2.00
C VAL A 148 11.82 1.10 1.22
N GLU A 149 10.61 0.56 1.36
CA GLU A 149 10.15 -0.64 0.65
C GLU A 149 8.92 -0.33 -0.21
N GLY A 150 9.01 -0.57 -1.51
CA GLY A 150 7.93 -0.29 -2.46
C GLY A 150 6.97 -1.46 -2.72
N GLY A 151 7.25 -2.65 -2.20
CA GLY A 151 6.45 -3.85 -2.43
C GLY A 151 5.17 -3.92 -1.61
N PRO A 152 5.24 -3.84 -0.28
CA PRO A 152 4.11 -4.02 0.61
C PRO A 152 3.03 -2.94 0.45
N LEU A 153 1.74 -3.31 0.65
CA LEU A 153 0.65 -2.35 0.74
C LEU A 153 0.78 -1.46 1.99
N TYR A 154 1.19 -2.06 3.09
CA TYR A 154 1.54 -1.37 4.34
C TYR A 154 2.70 -2.09 5.04
N ILE A 155 3.37 -1.38 5.93
CA ILE A 155 4.47 -1.88 6.77
C ILE A 155 4.19 -1.47 8.21
N GLN A 156 4.38 -2.42 9.11
CA GLN A 156 4.50 -2.19 10.55
C GLN A 156 5.98 -2.32 10.93
N ASP A 157 6.51 -1.32 11.62
CA ASP A 157 7.84 -1.35 12.25
C ASP A 157 7.74 -0.77 13.67
N GLY A 158 7.58 -1.66 14.64
CA GLY A 158 7.28 -1.27 16.02
C GLY A 158 5.95 -0.50 16.13
N PRO A 159 5.94 0.70 16.73
CA PRO A 159 4.73 1.50 16.87
C PRO A 159 4.37 2.28 15.59
N ILE A 160 5.21 2.24 14.57
CA ILE A 160 5.02 3.02 13.34
C ILE A 160 4.44 2.13 12.24
N TRP A 161 3.38 2.64 11.60
CA TRP A 161 2.70 2.01 10.48
C TRP A 161 2.70 2.92 9.28
N THR A 162 3.03 2.43 8.11
CA THR A 162 3.03 3.22 6.88
C THR A 162 2.33 2.47 5.76
N SER A 163 1.57 3.16 4.91
CA SER A 163 0.89 2.54 3.77
C SER A 163 1.06 3.30 2.47
N GLY A 164 0.90 2.56 1.37
CA GLY A 164 1.13 3.05 0.01
C GLY A 164 0.11 4.02 -0.55
N GLY A 165 -1.00 4.21 0.13
CA GLY A 165 -2.00 5.20 -0.28
C GLY A 165 -3.38 4.64 -0.51
N VAL A 166 -4.33 5.51 -0.54
CA VAL A 166 -5.78 5.38 -0.62
C VAL A 166 -6.31 4.04 -0.11
N SER A 167 -6.53 3.10 -1.01
CA SER A 167 -7.10 1.79 -0.67
C SER A 167 -6.18 0.92 0.18
N SER A 168 -4.86 1.09 0.13
CA SER A 168 -3.94 0.39 1.06
C SER A 168 -3.98 0.97 2.48
N GLY A 169 -4.50 2.19 2.65
CA GLY A 169 -4.87 2.73 3.95
C GLY A 169 -6.01 1.94 4.60
N PHE A 170 -6.93 1.43 3.80
CA PHE A 170 -8.02 0.57 4.29
C PHE A 170 -7.49 -0.80 4.72
N ASP A 171 -6.55 -1.40 3.96
CA ASP A 171 -5.87 -2.63 4.38
C ASP A 171 -5.12 -2.44 5.70
N LEU A 172 -4.42 -1.31 5.85
CA LEU A 172 -3.76 -0.95 7.09
C LEU A 172 -4.79 -0.80 8.22
N THR A 173 -5.91 -0.12 8.00
CA THR A 173 -6.93 0.08 9.03
C THR A 173 -7.57 -1.23 9.47
N LEU A 174 -7.86 -2.15 8.55
CA LEU A 174 -8.32 -3.49 8.90
C LEU A 174 -7.27 -4.26 9.72
N ALA A 175 -5.98 -4.11 9.41
CA ALA A 175 -4.90 -4.69 10.22
C ALA A 175 -4.82 -4.07 11.62
N LEU A 176 -5.11 -2.77 11.77
CA LEU A 176 -5.23 -2.13 13.09
C LEU A 176 -6.41 -2.70 13.90
N VAL A 177 -7.55 -2.96 13.25
CA VAL A 177 -8.71 -3.61 13.90
C VAL A 177 -8.36 -5.05 14.30
N GLU A 178 -7.63 -5.79 13.45
CA GLU A 178 -7.18 -7.14 13.74
C GLU A 178 -6.22 -7.16 14.95
N GLU A 179 -5.25 -6.23 15.01
CA GLU A 179 -4.33 -6.10 16.14
C GLU A 179 -5.07 -5.76 17.44
N ASP A 180 -6.09 -4.92 17.36
CA ASP A 180 -6.80 -4.41 18.53
C ASP A 180 -7.86 -5.37 19.09
N TYR A 181 -8.59 -6.08 18.23
CA TYR A 181 -9.79 -6.86 18.61
C TYR A 181 -9.85 -8.24 17.95
N GLY A 182 -8.79 -8.62 17.26
CA GLY A 182 -8.62 -9.96 16.71
C GLY A 182 -9.21 -10.15 15.31
N PHE A 183 -8.81 -11.27 14.72
CA PHE A 183 -9.12 -11.64 13.34
C PHE A 183 -10.63 -11.69 13.05
N SER A 184 -11.45 -12.18 14.00
CA SER A 184 -12.89 -12.35 13.77
C SER A 184 -13.56 -11.02 13.47
N LEU A 185 -13.34 -10.00 14.32
CA LEU A 185 -13.94 -8.68 14.11
C LEU A 185 -13.45 -8.03 12.82
N ALA A 186 -12.14 -8.08 12.55
CA ALA A 186 -11.57 -7.52 11.32
C ALA A 186 -12.13 -8.19 10.06
N ARG A 187 -12.31 -9.52 10.08
CA ARG A 187 -12.96 -10.28 8.99
C ARG A 187 -14.41 -9.83 8.79
N ASP A 188 -15.17 -9.72 9.87
CA ASP A 188 -16.59 -9.37 9.82
C ASP A 188 -16.77 -7.93 9.28
N VAL A 189 -15.90 -6.99 9.69
CA VAL A 189 -15.82 -5.63 9.12
C VAL A 189 -15.49 -5.66 7.63
N ALA A 190 -14.47 -6.42 7.23
CA ALA A 190 -14.10 -6.53 5.81
C ALA A 190 -15.23 -7.13 4.97
N GLN A 191 -15.92 -8.14 5.49
CA GLN A 191 -17.04 -8.80 4.81
C GLN A 191 -18.23 -7.84 4.64
N ASP A 192 -18.58 -7.09 5.67
CA ASP A 192 -19.70 -6.15 5.64
C ASP A 192 -19.45 -4.99 4.66
N LEU A 193 -18.21 -4.52 4.58
CA LEU A 193 -17.78 -3.50 3.63
C LEU A 193 -17.46 -4.05 2.23
N VAL A 194 -17.68 -5.36 1.99
CA VAL A 194 -17.37 -6.05 0.72
C VAL A 194 -15.89 -5.86 0.32
N MET A 195 -15.01 -5.90 1.29
CA MET A 195 -13.56 -5.75 1.13
C MET A 195 -12.83 -7.07 1.37
N TYR A 196 -11.66 -7.22 0.79
CA TYR A 196 -10.73 -8.28 1.20
C TYR A 196 -10.08 -7.92 2.53
N LEU A 197 -10.14 -8.79 3.53
CA LEU A 197 -9.36 -8.60 4.77
C LEU A 197 -7.86 -8.57 4.48
N ARG A 198 -7.41 -9.41 3.54
CA ARG A 198 -6.03 -9.43 3.04
C ARG A 198 -6.08 -9.58 1.53
N ARG A 199 -5.77 -8.51 0.80
CA ARG A 199 -5.68 -8.62 -0.66
C ARG A 199 -4.33 -9.18 -1.06
N PRO A 200 -4.32 -10.08 -2.06
CA PRO A 200 -3.07 -10.54 -2.66
C PRO A 200 -2.37 -9.39 -3.39
N GLY A 201 -1.04 -9.43 -3.40
CA GLY A 201 -0.22 -8.50 -4.14
C GLY A 201 0.31 -7.33 -3.32
N GLY A 202 0.97 -6.41 -3.99
CA GLY A 202 1.61 -5.23 -3.42
C GLY A 202 1.45 -4.01 -4.31
N GLN A 203 1.95 -2.85 -3.85
CA GLN A 203 1.86 -1.59 -4.59
C GLN A 203 2.48 -1.64 -5.99
N LEU A 204 3.52 -2.45 -6.18
CA LEU A 204 4.23 -2.53 -7.47
C LEU A 204 3.32 -2.98 -8.62
N GLN A 205 2.30 -3.80 -8.36
CA GLN A 205 1.32 -4.15 -9.39
C GLN A 205 0.49 -2.93 -9.81
N PHE A 206 0.24 -1.97 -8.92
CA PHE A 206 -0.50 -0.75 -9.26
C PHE A 206 0.39 0.32 -9.90
N SER A 207 1.68 0.35 -9.55
CA SER A 207 2.60 1.37 -10.06
C SER A 207 3.04 1.15 -11.51
N ARG A 208 3.11 -0.10 -11.96
CA ARG A 208 3.64 -0.44 -13.29
C ARG A 208 2.62 -1.11 -14.21
N TYR A 209 1.72 -1.93 -13.67
CA TYR A 209 0.70 -2.63 -14.47
C TYR A 209 -0.46 -1.73 -14.88
N ASN A 210 -0.92 -0.79 -14.04
CA ASN A 210 -1.98 0.14 -14.43
C ASN A 210 -1.52 1.25 -15.38
N LEU A 211 -0.22 1.59 -15.40
CA LEU A 211 0.33 2.45 -16.45
C LEU A 211 0.32 1.77 -17.82
N HIS A 212 0.24 0.43 -17.84
CA HIS A 212 0.22 -0.37 -19.08
C HIS A 212 -1.18 -0.84 -19.47
N GLN A 213 -2.20 -0.70 -18.61
CA GLN A 213 -3.61 -0.76 -19.00
C GLN A 213 -4.12 0.55 -19.60
N SER A 214 -3.27 1.61 -19.64
CA SER A 214 -3.58 2.81 -20.37
C SER A 214 -3.55 2.51 -21.87
N SER A 215 -4.72 2.13 -22.41
CA SER A 215 -5.15 2.45 -23.78
C SER A 215 -4.14 2.26 -24.91
N SER A 216 -3.37 1.20 -24.96
CA SER A 216 -2.88 0.77 -26.26
C SER A 216 -3.93 -0.14 -26.89
N SER A 217 -4.94 0.48 -27.50
CA SER A 217 -5.73 -0.15 -28.58
C SER A 217 -4.80 -0.36 -29.78
N GLY A 218 -3.74 -1.17 -29.59
CA GLY A 218 -2.72 -1.40 -30.61
C GLY A 218 -1.98 -2.70 -30.35
N PRO A 219 -1.14 -3.14 -31.31
CA PRO A 219 -0.46 -4.44 -31.28
C PRO A 219 0.31 -4.72 -29.97
N ILE A 220 0.86 -3.69 -29.31
CA ILE A 220 1.58 -3.87 -28.04
C ILE A 220 0.64 -4.15 -26.87
N GLY A 221 -0.54 -3.50 -26.81
CA GLY A 221 -1.53 -3.77 -25.74
C GLY A 221 -2.14 -5.16 -25.85
N GLU A 222 -2.44 -5.61 -27.06
CA GLU A 222 -2.90 -6.97 -27.32
C GLU A 222 -1.82 -7.99 -26.93
N LEU A 223 -0.56 -7.72 -27.28
CA LEU A 223 0.58 -8.56 -26.91
C LEU A 223 0.80 -8.61 -25.39
N GLN A 224 0.64 -7.50 -24.67
CA GLN A 224 0.72 -7.50 -23.21
C GLN A 224 -0.32 -8.42 -22.59
N THR A 225 -1.58 -8.35 -23.05
CA THR A 225 -2.65 -9.25 -22.59
C THR A 225 -2.33 -10.70 -22.93
N TRP A 226 -1.80 -10.95 -24.12
CA TRP A 226 -1.37 -12.28 -24.53
C TRP A 226 -0.25 -12.83 -23.64
N ILE A 227 0.80 -12.04 -23.36
CA ILE A 227 1.90 -12.42 -22.46
C ILE A 227 1.37 -12.85 -21.09
N LEU A 228 0.43 -12.10 -20.51
CA LEU A 228 -0.13 -12.41 -19.18
C LEU A 228 -0.88 -13.75 -19.14
N ASN A 229 -1.46 -14.16 -20.25
CA ASN A 229 -2.16 -15.44 -20.38
C ASN A 229 -1.24 -16.61 -20.79
N HIS A 230 0.04 -16.33 -21.13
CA HIS A 230 0.99 -17.31 -21.67
C HIS A 230 2.33 -17.31 -20.92
N LEU A 231 2.32 -17.06 -19.61
CA LEU A 231 3.55 -16.90 -18.80
C LEU A 231 4.44 -18.15 -18.79
N THR A 232 3.86 -19.33 -19.03
CA THR A 232 4.59 -20.60 -19.07
C THR A 232 5.28 -20.86 -20.40
N ASP A 233 4.93 -20.09 -21.43
CA ASP A 233 5.49 -20.27 -22.78
C ASP A 233 6.90 -19.68 -22.89
N ASP A 234 7.55 -19.96 -24.01
CA ASP A 234 8.81 -19.32 -24.38
C ASP A 234 8.53 -17.88 -24.86
N LEU A 235 8.77 -16.91 -23.99
CA LEU A 235 8.55 -15.48 -24.21
C LEU A 235 9.86 -14.73 -24.53
N CYS A 236 10.72 -15.33 -25.35
CA CYS A 236 11.91 -14.64 -25.85
C CYS A 236 11.54 -13.46 -26.77
N VAL A 237 12.47 -12.51 -26.92
CA VAL A 237 12.24 -11.27 -27.67
C VAL A 237 11.88 -11.57 -29.13
N GLU A 238 12.48 -12.59 -29.71
CA GLU A 238 12.24 -13.02 -31.08
C GLU A 238 10.79 -13.45 -31.31
N LYS A 239 10.25 -14.31 -30.43
CA LYS A 239 8.85 -14.77 -30.49
C LYS A 239 7.84 -13.65 -30.22
N LEU A 240 8.16 -12.79 -29.25
CA LEU A 240 7.29 -11.65 -28.97
C LEU A 240 7.27 -10.64 -30.11
N ALA A 241 8.40 -10.45 -30.80
CA ALA A 241 8.49 -9.60 -31.99
C ALA A 241 7.70 -10.20 -33.16
N GLU A 242 7.80 -11.50 -33.36
CA GLU A 242 7.01 -12.23 -34.37
C GLU A 242 5.51 -12.08 -34.12
N GLN A 243 5.07 -12.28 -32.86
CA GLN A 243 3.68 -12.10 -32.45
C GLN A 243 3.16 -10.68 -32.68
N ALA A 244 4.04 -9.68 -32.56
CA ALA A 244 3.73 -8.27 -32.82
C ALA A 244 3.89 -7.89 -34.31
N ALA A 245 4.25 -8.82 -35.19
CA ALA A 245 4.58 -8.59 -36.60
C ALA A 245 5.66 -7.52 -36.79
N MET A 246 6.70 -7.54 -35.96
CA MET A 246 7.81 -6.58 -35.95
C MET A 246 9.17 -7.29 -36.01
N SER A 247 10.19 -6.57 -36.50
CA SER A 247 11.57 -7.05 -36.30
C SER A 247 11.96 -6.93 -34.82
N PRO A 248 12.84 -7.80 -34.26
CA PRO A 248 13.23 -7.79 -32.85
C PRO A 248 13.75 -6.43 -32.35
N ARG A 249 14.53 -5.74 -33.18
CA ARG A 249 15.07 -4.42 -32.88
C ARG A 249 13.95 -3.35 -32.79
N ASN A 250 13.04 -3.33 -33.77
CA ASN A 250 11.91 -2.39 -33.78
C ASN A 250 10.95 -2.70 -32.61
N PHE A 251 10.64 -3.96 -32.41
CA PHE A 251 9.80 -4.43 -31.30
C PHE A 251 10.35 -3.95 -29.94
N THR A 252 11.61 -4.23 -29.65
CA THR A 252 12.24 -3.81 -28.37
C THR A 252 12.13 -2.29 -28.18
N ARG A 253 12.37 -1.50 -29.22
CA ARG A 253 12.28 -0.03 -29.17
C ARG A 253 10.84 0.44 -28.93
N VAL A 254 9.88 -0.09 -29.67
CA VAL A 254 8.45 0.29 -29.56
C VAL A 254 7.89 -0.18 -28.23
N PHE A 255 8.11 -1.44 -27.87
CA PHE A 255 7.68 -2.00 -26.59
C PHE A 255 8.22 -1.21 -25.40
N THR A 256 9.53 -0.90 -25.40
CA THR A 256 10.13 -0.12 -24.30
C THR A 256 9.57 1.30 -24.23
N ARG A 257 9.33 1.93 -25.37
CA ARG A 257 8.72 3.27 -25.42
C ARG A 257 7.30 3.26 -24.87
N GLU A 258 6.50 2.27 -25.22
CA GLU A 258 5.06 2.18 -24.84
C GLU A 258 4.87 1.63 -23.44
N THR A 259 5.75 0.71 -22.97
CA THR A 259 5.60 0.06 -21.67
C THR A 259 6.55 0.62 -20.59
N GLY A 260 7.55 1.42 -20.95
CA GLY A 260 8.58 1.91 -20.03
C GLY A 260 9.56 0.83 -19.53
N ALA A 261 9.46 -0.42 -20.00
CA ALA A 261 10.31 -1.54 -19.61
C ALA A 261 10.75 -2.34 -20.84
N SER A 262 11.94 -2.95 -20.79
CA SER A 262 12.34 -3.89 -21.85
C SER A 262 11.45 -5.13 -21.83
N PRO A 263 11.20 -5.80 -22.99
CA PRO A 263 10.38 -7.00 -23.06
C PRO A 263 10.75 -8.08 -22.05
N ALA A 264 12.04 -8.39 -21.91
CA ALA A 264 12.53 -9.39 -20.96
C ALA A 264 12.25 -9.00 -19.50
N ARG A 265 12.38 -7.72 -19.17
CA ARG A 265 12.05 -7.22 -17.84
C ARG A 265 10.56 -7.31 -17.56
N TYR A 266 9.72 -6.96 -18.53
CA TYR A 266 8.27 -7.05 -18.44
C TYR A 266 7.82 -8.48 -18.16
N VAL A 267 8.32 -9.46 -18.97
CA VAL A 267 8.01 -10.89 -18.76
C VAL A 267 8.47 -11.37 -17.39
N MET A 268 9.67 -11.02 -16.96
CA MET A 268 10.20 -11.39 -15.64
C MET A 268 9.32 -10.82 -14.51
N GLU A 269 8.91 -9.57 -14.59
CA GLU A 269 8.03 -8.93 -13.60
C GLU A 269 6.63 -9.58 -13.59
N ALA A 270 6.08 -9.94 -14.75
CA ALA A 270 4.80 -10.64 -14.87
C ALA A 270 4.83 -12.05 -14.22
N ARG A 271 5.88 -12.81 -14.50
CA ARG A 271 6.12 -14.12 -13.88
C ARG A 271 6.28 -14.02 -12.37
N LEU A 272 7.01 -13.01 -11.91
CA LEU A 272 7.19 -12.76 -10.47
C LEU A 272 5.86 -12.44 -9.78
N ALA A 273 5.00 -11.65 -10.40
CA ALA A 273 3.67 -11.34 -9.88
C ALA A 273 2.79 -12.60 -9.78
N ALA A 274 2.79 -13.45 -10.82
CA ALA A 274 2.06 -14.72 -10.82
C ALA A 274 2.56 -15.67 -9.70
N ALA A 275 3.89 -15.79 -9.53
CA ALA A 275 4.47 -16.62 -8.48
C ALA A 275 4.10 -16.13 -7.07
N ARG A 276 4.10 -14.81 -6.85
CA ARG A 276 3.67 -14.22 -5.57
C ARG A 276 2.23 -14.57 -5.27
N GLN A 277 1.34 -14.40 -6.23
CA GLN A 277 -0.08 -14.74 -6.09
C GLN A 277 -0.27 -16.22 -5.71
N LEU A 278 0.43 -17.13 -6.38
CA LEU A 278 0.37 -18.56 -6.06
C LEU A 278 0.90 -18.87 -4.65
N LEU A 279 2.00 -18.21 -4.22
CA LEU A 279 2.56 -18.36 -2.87
C LEU A 279 1.60 -17.85 -1.78
N GLU A 280 0.84 -16.81 -2.05
CA GLU A 280 -0.13 -16.20 -1.13
C GLU A 280 -1.42 -17.04 -1.02
N GLN A 281 -1.88 -17.59 -2.13
CA GLN A 281 -3.21 -18.24 -2.24
C GLN A 281 -3.19 -19.74 -2.09
N THR A 282 -2.02 -20.40 -2.29
CA THR A 282 -1.93 -21.85 -2.31
C THR A 282 -0.82 -22.39 -1.41
N SER A 283 -0.99 -23.63 -0.98
CA SER A 283 0.07 -24.40 -0.27
C SER A 283 0.87 -25.28 -1.22
N GLU A 284 0.81 -25.05 -2.54
CA GLU A 284 1.52 -25.86 -3.52
C GLU A 284 3.03 -25.84 -3.31
N PRO A 285 3.74 -26.95 -3.65
CA PRO A 285 5.20 -27.01 -3.63
C PRO A 285 5.82 -25.89 -4.50
N LEU A 286 7.02 -25.44 -4.12
CA LEU A 286 7.73 -24.37 -4.85
C LEU A 286 8.03 -24.76 -6.31
N GLU A 287 8.23 -26.04 -6.58
CA GLU A 287 8.42 -26.59 -7.93
C GLU A 287 7.21 -26.32 -8.80
N ARG A 288 6.01 -26.63 -8.30
CA ARG A 288 4.75 -26.39 -9.03
C ARG A 288 4.52 -24.90 -9.26
N ILE A 289 4.78 -24.09 -8.27
CA ILE A 289 4.65 -22.62 -8.40
C ILE A 289 5.64 -22.09 -9.47
N ALA A 290 6.88 -22.59 -9.48
CA ALA A 290 7.84 -22.21 -10.49
C ALA A 290 7.41 -22.59 -11.92
N GLU A 291 6.84 -23.79 -12.08
CA GLU A 291 6.27 -24.23 -13.35
C GLU A 291 5.10 -23.34 -13.78
N GLN A 292 4.09 -23.21 -12.93
CA GLN A 292 2.86 -22.45 -13.24
C GLN A 292 3.09 -20.96 -13.49
N SER A 293 4.11 -20.39 -12.86
CA SER A 293 4.48 -18.97 -13.04
C SER A 293 5.50 -18.74 -14.15
N GLY A 294 5.92 -19.79 -14.88
CA GLY A 294 6.82 -19.70 -16.02
C GLY A 294 8.29 -19.55 -15.67
N PHE A 295 8.73 -19.79 -14.41
CA PHE A 295 10.15 -19.85 -14.05
C PHE A 295 10.79 -21.20 -14.37
N GLY A 296 9.98 -22.23 -14.61
CA GLY A 296 10.41 -23.58 -14.95
C GLY A 296 10.96 -24.37 -13.76
N THR A 297 11.85 -23.79 -12.94
CA THR A 297 12.44 -24.44 -11.78
C THR A 297 12.39 -23.58 -10.52
N SER A 298 12.31 -24.24 -9.34
CA SER A 298 12.34 -23.56 -8.03
C SER A 298 13.65 -22.79 -7.79
N ILE A 299 14.76 -23.22 -8.42
CA ILE A 299 16.06 -22.53 -8.36
C ILE A 299 15.97 -21.17 -9.05
N ASN A 300 15.39 -21.09 -10.24
CA ASN A 300 15.19 -19.84 -10.97
C ASN A 300 14.22 -18.92 -10.21
N LEU A 301 13.14 -19.46 -9.69
CA LEU A 301 12.18 -18.74 -8.85
C LEU A 301 12.89 -18.12 -7.64
N ARG A 302 13.68 -18.90 -6.89
CA ARG A 302 14.42 -18.43 -5.72
C ARG A 302 15.36 -17.31 -6.07
N ARG A 303 16.20 -17.47 -7.11
CA ARG A 303 17.16 -16.47 -7.56
C ARG A 303 16.50 -15.13 -7.88
N VAL A 304 15.34 -15.17 -8.54
CA VAL A 304 14.59 -13.93 -8.88
C VAL A 304 13.96 -13.31 -7.65
N PHE A 305 13.38 -14.09 -6.74
CA PHE A 305 12.84 -13.60 -5.47
C PHE A 305 13.92 -12.90 -4.63
N GLU A 306 15.06 -13.54 -4.42
CA GLU A 306 16.17 -12.96 -3.65
C GLU A 306 16.69 -11.66 -4.29
N LYS A 307 16.83 -11.65 -5.63
CA LYS A 307 17.32 -10.47 -6.36
C LYS A 307 16.33 -9.30 -6.36
N GLN A 308 15.03 -9.57 -6.44
CA GLN A 308 13.99 -8.53 -6.63
C GLN A 308 13.30 -8.12 -5.33
N LEU A 309 13.18 -9.05 -4.38
CA LEU A 309 12.41 -8.87 -3.15
C LEU A 309 13.25 -8.99 -1.88
N HIS A 310 14.52 -9.38 -2.01
CA HIS A 310 15.44 -9.65 -0.88
C HIS A 310 14.88 -10.69 0.12
N LEU A 311 14.05 -11.61 -0.38
CA LEU A 311 13.41 -12.67 0.38
C LEU A 311 13.43 -13.97 -0.44
N THR A 312 13.51 -15.12 0.22
CA THR A 312 13.25 -16.39 -0.43
C THR A 312 11.74 -16.60 -0.65
N PRO A 313 11.30 -17.42 -1.64
CA PRO A 313 9.89 -17.76 -1.81
C PRO A 313 9.25 -18.38 -0.55
N GLY A 314 10.02 -19.15 0.23
CA GLY A 314 9.57 -19.75 1.50
C GLY A 314 9.30 -18.67 2.56
N GLU A 315 10.22 -17.74 2.76
CA GLU A 315 10.04 -16.60 3.68
C GLU A 315 8.89 -15.71 3.23
N TYR A 316 8.73 -15.51 1.92
CA TYR A 316 7.62 -14.76 1.36
C TYR A 316 6.29 -15.43 1.70
N ARG A 317 6.18 -16.75 1.48
CA ARG A 317 5.00 -17.55 1.85
C ARG A 317 4.70 -17.45 3.34
N GLN A 318 5.70 -17.63 4.21
CA GLN A 318 5.49 -17.54 5.67
C GLN A 318 4.90 -16.19 6.11
N ARG A 319 5.27 -15.10 5.42
CA ARG A 319 4.81 -13.73 5.75
C ARG A 319 3.43 -13.42 5.18
N PHE A 320 3.10 -13.97 4.01
CA PHE A 320 1.95 -13.51 3.21
C PHE A 320 0.92 -14.61 2.89
N HIS A 321 1.19 -15.86 3.22
CA HIS A 321 0.24 -16.94 2.95
C HIS A 321 -0.98 -16.86 3.87
N CYS A 322 -2.17 -16.77 3.27
CA CYS A 322 -3.44 -16.94 3.99
C CYS A 322 -3.57 -18.38 4.45
N ARG A 323 -3.23 -18.69 5.70
CA ARG A 323 -3.64 -19.96 6.30
C ARG A 323 -5.17 -20.01 6.31
N LYS A 324 -5.76 -20.79 5.41
CA LYS A 324 -7.13 -21.27 5.62
C LYS A 324 -7.08 -22.08 6.92
N MET A 325 -7.63 -21.54 7.99
CA MET A 325 -7.97 -22.37 9.15
C MET A 325 -9.06 -23.34 8.69
N ALA A 326 -8.75 -24.62 8.77
CA ALA A 326 -9.69 -25.72 8.56
C ALA A 326 -10.77 -25.70 9.64
#